data_bb1eac38bbd99b9a876f38cc2b9beb48
#
_entry.id   bb1eac38bbd99b9a876f38cc2b9beb48
#
_cell.length_a   1.000
_cell.length_b   1.000
_cell.length_c   1.000
_cell.angle_alpha   90.00
_cell.angle_beta   90.00
_cell.angle_gamma   90.00
#
_symmetry.space_group_name_H-M   'P 1'
#
loop_
_entity.id
_entity.type
_entity.pdbx_description
1 polymer ?
#
loop_
_entity_poly.entity_id
_entity_poly.type
_entity_poly.pdbx_seq_one_letter_code
_entity_poly.pdbx_strand_id
1 'polypeptide(L)'
;MKGLRKVLTPFAPDQSGASGVLYSMGALIVIIDAGGCTGNVCGFDEPRWHESRSAVFSAGLRDMDAILGRDELLASKIKSAVERIGTSFAAVIGTPVPATIGTDYKALKRLIESKTDIPVVPVISNGMKLYNEGEKEAYKALIDEFASDEPANETEQLIIGMTPLTYGRDHRDLTLDDIRNIRGAKKLIAASSSGIDACEYLGKEFVIESPVYKDRIPEGIRGKTLVCHDEVAGKTLRDAGVDCDIATFFKLHDCVKQDGDKKITEEDEFIEMVRYGGYDTVAADICLKELVPDYEGNWVDLKCFAVSGRI
;
A
#
# COMPACT_ATOMS: atom_id res chain seq x y z
N MET A 1 -16.61 14.46 17.07
CA MET A 1 -17.19 13.93 15.82
C MET A 1 -16.23 12.86 15.32
N LYS A 2 -16.65 11.59 15.32
CA LYS A 2 -15.76 10.48 14.92
C LYS A 2 -15.40 10.59 13.43
N GLY A 3 -14.12 10.35 13.10
CA GLY A 3 -13.63 10.33 11.73
C GLY A 3 -13.32 11.68 11.07
N LEU A 4 -13.50 12.79 11.76
CA LEU A 4 -13.06 14.09 11.26
C LEU A 4 -11.62 14.37 11.72
N ARG A 5 -10.76 14.67 10.76
CA ARG A 5 -9.40 15.10 11.03
C ARG A 5 -9.36 16.60 11.25
N LYS A 6 -8.51 17.04 12.19
CA LYS A 6 -8.35 18.45 12.57
C LYS A 6 -7.10 19.04 11.93
N VAL A 7 -6.06 18.23 11.78
CA VAL A 7 -4.71 18.66 11.39
C VAL A 7 -4.18 17.81 10.24
N LEU A 8 -4.29 16.48 10.34
CA LEU A 8 -3.73 15.59 9.34
C LEU A 8 -4.50 15.68 8.03
N THR A 9 -3.78 15.75 6.92
CA THR A 9 -4.33 15.53 5.59
C THR A 9 -4.86 14.11 5.47
N PRO A 10 -5.79 13.82 4.55
CA PRO A 10 -6.28 12.46 4.36
C PRO A 10 -5.15 11.48 4.05
N PHE A 11 -5.25 10.26 4.58
CA PHE A 11 -4.40 9.17 4.12
C PHE A 11 -4.71 8.84 2.66
N ALA A 12 -3.68 8.40 1.93
CA ALA A 12 -3.87 7.86 0.60
C ALA A 12 -4.82 6.65 0.65
N PRO A 13 -5.80 6.59 -0.25
CA PRO A 13 -6.80 5.53 -0.25
C PRO A 13 -6.27 4.22 -0.83
N ASP A 14 -7.06 3.16 -0.71
CA ASP A 14 -6.72 1.80 -1.15
C ASP A 14 -6.40 1.70 -2.65
N GLN A 15 -7.07 2.43 -3.55
CA GLN A 15 -6.69 2.42 -4.97
C GLN A 15 -5.29 2.95 -5.21
N SER A 16 -4.81 3.89 -4.39
CA SER A 16 -3.44 4.39 -4.47
C SER A 16 -2.43 3.34 -4.00
N GLY A 17 -2.76 2.58 -2.95
CA GLY A 17 -1.95 1.44 -2.50
C GLY A 17 -1.85 0.34 -3.55
N ALA A 18 -2.98 0.01 -4.18
CA ALA A 18 -3.00 -0.94 -5.29
C ALA A 18 -2.12 -0.48 -6.46
N SER A 19 -2.23 0.81 -6.83
CA SER A 19 -1.39 1.40 -7.87
C SER A 19 0.09 1.38 -7.51
N GLY A 20 0.43 1.66 -6.25
CA GLY A 20 1.80 1.65 -5.75
C GLY A 20 2.49 0.28 -5.90
N VAL A 21 1.77 -0.82 -5.66
CA VAL A 21 2.28 -2.18 -5.88
C VAL A 21 2.44 -2.49 -7.36
N LEU A 22 1.48 -2.10 -8.20
CA LEU A 22 1.44 -2.47 -9.61
C LEU A 22 2.35 -1.63 -10.51
N TYR A 23 2.76 -0.45 -10.06
CA TYR A 23 3.36 0.59 -10.89
C TYR A 23 4.61 0.15 -11.65
N SER A 24 5.48 -0.63 -11.00
CA SER A 24 6.75 -1.09 -11.56
C SER A 24 6.68 -2.44 -12.29
N MET A 25 5.49 -3.08 -12.33
CA MET A 25 5.36 -4.45 -12.84
C MET A 25 5.13 -4.56 -14.35
N GLY A 26 5.13 -3.42 -15.08
CA GLY A 26 4.88 -3.41 -16.52
C GLY A 26 3.42 -3.68 -16.90
N ALA A 27 2.49 -3.44 -16.00
CA ALA A 27 1.06 -3.54 -16.22
C ALA A 27 0.52 -2.37 -17.02
N LEU A 28 -0.58 -2.60 -17.76
CA LEU A 28 -1.53 -1.55 -18.08
C LEU A 28 -2.47 -1.38 -16.88
N ILE A 29 -2.28 -0.34 -16.09
CA ILE A 29 -3.12 -0.04 -14.92
C ILE A 29 -4.33 0.77 -15.37
N VAL A 30 -5.52 0.25 -15.14
CA VAL A 30 -6.79 0.91 -15.45
C VAL A 30 -7.58 1.15 -14.17
N ILE A 31 -7.70 2.40 -13.79
CA ILE A 31 -8.50 2.80 -12.64
C ILE A 31 -9.94 3.04 -13.12
N ILE A 32 -10.89 2.27 -12.56
CA ILE A 32 -12.31 2.41 -12.93
C ILE A 32 -12.91 3.61 -12.19
N ASP A 33 -12.81 4.77 -12.79
CA ASP A 33 -13.27 6.03 -12.22
C ASP A 33 -13.80 6.99 -13.27
N ALA A 34 -14.24 8.16 -12.84
CA ALA A 34 -14.62 9.28 -13.72
C ALA A 34 -13.44 10.22 -14.03
N GLY A 35 -12.22 9.91 -13.57
CA GLY A 35 -11.00 10.68 -13.77
C GLY A 35 -10.39 11.26 -12.48
N GLY A 36 -11.17 11.46 -11.43
CA GLY A 36 -10.71 12.09 -10.18
C GLY A 36 -9.73 11.22 -9.42
N CYS A 37 -10.04 9.94 -9.22
CA CYS A 37 -9.17 9.01 -8.51
C CYS A 37 -7.85 8.79 -9.24
N THR A 38 -7.89 8.65 -10.57
CA THR A 38 -6.68 8.56 -11.40
C THR A 38 -5.83 9.82 -11.28
N GLY A 39 -6.46 11.00 -11.31
CA GLY A 39 -5.75 12.27 -11.13
C GLY A 39 -5.08 12.39 -9.77
N ASN A 40 -5.72 11.88 -8.71
CA ASN A 40 -5.13 11.83 -7.38
C ASN A 40 -3.91 10.90 -7.32
N VAL A 41 -4.04 9.68 -7.86
CA VAL A 41 -2.90 8.74 -7.92
C VAL A 41 -1.72 9.36 -8.65
N CYS A 42 -1.91 9.84 -9.87
CA CYS A 42 -0.82 10.36 -10.71
C CYS A 42 -0.24 11.69 -10.21
N GLY A 43 -1.06 12.54 -9.57
CA GLY A 43 -0.64 13.87 -9.13
C GLY A 43 -0.10 13.94 -7.71
N PHE A 44 -0.48 12.99 -6.85
CA PHE A 44 -0.24 13.11 -5.41
C PHE A 44 0.27 11.83 -4.73
N ASP A 45 -0.20 10.65 -5.15
CA ASP A 45 0.02 9.43 -4.38
C ASP A 45 1.04 8.48 -5.01
N GLU A 46 1.47 8.74 -6.26
CA GLU A 46 2.49 7.94 -6.95
C GLU A 46 3.72 8.80 -7.29
N PRO A 47 4.71 8.87 -6.40
CA PRO A 47 5.88 9.73 -6.60
C PRO A 47 6.71 9.35 -7.84
N ARG A 48 6.72 8.07 -8.23
CA ARG A 48 7.44 7.59 -9.42
C ARG A 48 6.83 8.09 -10.73
N TRP A 49 5.64 8.70 -10.70
CA TRP A 49 4.98 9.28 -11.89
C TRP A 49 5.89 10.25 -12.66
N HIS A 50 6.74 10.97 -11.96
CA HIS A 50 7.69 11.92 -12.55
C HIS A 50 9.06 11.31 -12.86
N GLU A 51 9.38 10.13 -12.35
CA GLU A 51 10.71 9.51 -12.42
C GLU A 51 10.75 8.30 -13.36
N SER A 52 9.69 7.53 -13.41
CA SER A 52 9.62 6.31 -14.22
C SER A 52 8.34 6.25 -15.05
N ARG A 53 8.38 5.45 -16.11
CA ARG A 53 7.22 5.30 -16.99
C ARG A 53 6.39 4.10 -16.57
N SER A 54 5.10 4.32 -16.39
CA SER A 54 4.09 3.27 -16.25
C SER A 54 2.84 3.68 -17.01
N ALA A 55 2.06 2.69 -17.39
CA ALA A 55 0.82 2.90 -18.15
C ALA A 55 -0.36 2.95 -17.19
N VAL A 56 -0.76 4.16 -16.75
CA VAL A 56 -1.92 4.37 -15.89
C VAL A 56 -3.01 5.12 -16.66
N PHE A 57 -4.22 4.55 -16.66
CA PHE A 57 -5.36 5.07 -17.42
C PHE A 57 -6.58 5.20 -16.52
N SER A 58 -7.35 6.27 -16.72
CA SER A 58 -8.72 6.39 -16.24
C SER A 58 -9.67 5.65 -17.19
N ALA A 59 -10.61 4.88 -16.66
CA ALA A 59 -11.73 4.37 -17.44
C ALA A 59 -12.58 5.50 -18.01
N GLY A 60 -12.57 6.66 -17.35
CA GLY A 60 -13.30 7.85 -17.79
C GLY A 60 -14.82 7.60 -17.83
N LEU A 61 -15.35 6.96 -16.78
CA LEU A 61 -16.77 6.66 -16.68
C LEU A 61 -17.61 7.94 -16.65
N ARG A 62 -18.73 7.90 -17.35
CA ARG A 62 -19.75 8.94 -17.33
C ARG A 62 -21.04 8.37 -16.76
N ASP A 63 -21.98 9.24 -16.40
CA ASP A 63 -23.27 8.86 -15.81
C ASP A 63 -23.97 7.74 -16.59
N MET A 64 -23.99 7.85 -17.93
CA MET A 64 -24.61 6.85 -18.78
C MET A 64 -23.86 5.51 -18.81
N ASP A 65 -22.53 5.52 -18.59
CA ASP A 65 -21.75 4.28 -18.51
C ASP A 65 -22.06 3.55 -17.19
N ALA A 66 -22.22 4.30 -16.10
CA ALA A 66 -22.60 3.76 -14.80
C ALA A 66 -24.05 3.20 -14.80
N ILE A 67 -24.97 3.89 -15.46
CA ILE A 67 -26.40 3.48 -15.51
C ILE A 67 -26.61 2.26 -16.42
N LEU A 68 -25.95 2.23 -17.59
CA LEU A 68 -26.18 1.21 -18.62
C LEU A 68 -25.22 0.01 -18.52
N GLY A 69 -24.18 0.05 -17.69
CA GLY A 69 -23.21 -1.01 -17.57
C GLY A 69 -22.43 -1.23 -18.86
N ARG A 70 -21.69 -0.23 -19.35
CA ARG A 70 -20.98 -0.30 -20.65
C ARG A 70 -19.62 -1.01 -20.57
N ASP A 71 -19.57 -2.20 -20.00
CA ASP A 71 -18.34 -3.00 -19.86
C ASP A 71 -17.69 -3.33 -21.21
N GLU A 72 -18.50 -3.53 -22.26
CA GLU A 72 -18.03 -3.75 -23.63
C GLU A 72 -17.24 -2.55 -24.17
N LEU A 73 -17.66 -1.33 -23.88
CA LEU A 73 -16.95 -0.12 -24.27
C LEU A 73 -15.62 0.00 -23.51
N LEU A 74 -15.63 -0.28 -22.20
CA LEU A 74 -14.42 -0.28 -21.37
C LEU A 74 -13.42 -1.33 -21.87
N ALA A 75 -13.86 -2.55 -22.09
CA ALA A 75 -13.01 -3.63 -22.62
C ALA A 75 -12.41 -3.27 -24.00
N SER A 76 -13.16 -2.60 -24.86
CA SER A 76 -12.67 -2.15 -26.17
C SER A 76 -11.62 -1.03 -26.05
N LYS A 77 -11.78 -0.11 -25.10
CA LYS A 77 -10.76 0.91 -24.79
C LYS A 77 -9.47 0.27 -24.26
N ILE A 78 -9.60 -0.70 -23.35
CA ILE A 78 -8.46 -1.45 -22.80
C ILE A 78 -7.73 -2.19 -23.92
N LYS A 79 -8.44 -2.88 -24.83
CA LYS A 79 -7.84 -3.52 -26.00
C LYS A 79 -6.99 -2.53 -26.80
N SER A 80 -7.55 -1.38 -27.14
CA SER A 80 -6.82 -0.35 -27.90
C SER A 80 -5.58 0.16 -27.18
N ALA A 81 -5.61 0.23 -25.84
CA ALA A 81 -4.46 0.62 -25.04
C ALA A 81 -3.39 -0.48 -25.02
N VAL A 82 -3.78 -1.74 -24.85
CA VAL A 82 -2.88 -2.91 -24.88
C VAL A 82 -2.13 -2.99 -26.23
N GLU A 83 -2.85 -2.85 -27.34
CA GLU A 83 -2.26 -2.88 -28.70
C GLU A 83 -1.23 -1.76 -28.94
N ARG A 84 -1.41 -0.60 -28.29
CA ARG A 84 -0.49 0.55 -28.44
C ARG A 84 0.74 0.47 -27.55
N ILE A 85 0.59 -0.11 -26.35
CA ILE A 85 1.63 -0.09 -25.32
C ILE A 85 2.47 -1.36 -25.33
N GLY A 86 1.88 -2.50 -25.69
CA GLY A 86 2.58 -3.79 -25.70
C GLY A 86 2.86 -4.30 -24.31
N THR A 87 1.87 -4.25 -23.41
CA THR A 87 1.96 -4.73 -22.02
C THR A 87 1.76 -6.24 -21.91
N SER A 88 2.30 -6.86 -20.86
CA SER A 88 2.17 -8.30 -20.59
C SER A 88 0.89 -8.67 -19.85
N PHE A 89 0.27 -7.74 -19.13
CA PHE A 89 -1.00 -7.92 -18.44
C PHE A 89 -1.68 -6.57 -18.17
N ALA A 90 -2.98 -6.61 -17.88
CA ALA A 90 -3.72 -5.43 -17.45
C ALA A 90 -4.17 -5.60 -15.99
N ALA A 91 -4.09 -4.53 -15.21
CA ALA A 91 -4.65 -4.47 -13.87
C ALA A 91 -5.84 -3.51 -13.85
N VAL A 92 -6.95 -3.94 -13.27
CA VAL A 92 -8.19 -3.17 -13.18
C VAL A 92 -8.47 -2.85 -11.73
N ILE A 93 -8.35 -1.58 -11.35
CA ILE A 93 -8.45 -1.12 -9.96
C ILE A 93 -9.81 -0.50 -9.70
N GLY A 94 -10.49 -0.97 -8.65
CA GLY A 94 -11.75 -0.43 -8.17
C GLY A 94 -11.62 0.93 -7.48
N THR A 95 -12.70 1.70 -7.50
CA THR A 95 -12.86 2.98 -6.82
C THR A 95 -14.28 3.09 -6.23
N PRO A 96 -14.66 4.18 -5.57
CA PRO A 96 -16.03 4.34 -5.08
C PRO A 96 -17.12 4.17 -6.14
N VAL A 97 -16.86 4.55 -7.40
CA VAL A 97 -17.86 4.46 -8.47
C VAL A 97 -18.24 3.01 -8.78
N PRO A 98 -17.31 2.12 -9.17
CA PRO A 98 -17.65 0.72 -9.43
C PRO A 98 -18.15 -0.02 -8.19
N ALA A 99 -17.68 0.35 -6.99
CA ALA A 99 -18.17 -0.23 -5.75
C ALA A 99 -19.66 0.13 -5.51
N THR A 100 -20.07 1.34 -5.85
CA THR A 100 -21.45 1.82 -5.69
C THR A 100 -22.41 1.19 -6.72
N ILE A 101 -21.97 1.05 -7.96
CA ILE A 101 -22.79 0.46 -9.05
C ILE A 101 -22.78 -1.07 -9.06
N GLY A 102 -21.99 -1.71 -8.20
CA GLY A 102 -21.94 -3.17 -8.09
C GLY A 102 -21.26 -3.86 -9.28
N THR A 103 -20.14 -3.32 -9.76
CA THR A 103 -19.38 -3.90 -10.87
C THR A 103 -18.99 -5.35 -10.64
N ASP A 104 -19.31 -6.25 -11.57
CA ASP A 104 -18.84 -7.63 -11.56
C ASP A 104 -17.43 -7.75 -12.16
N TYR A 105 -16.43 -7.70 -11.30
CA TYR A 105 -15.02 -7.79 -11.71
C TYR A 105 -14.67 -9.13 -12.36
N LYS A 106 -15.37 -10.23 -12.02
CA LYS A 106 -15.12 -11.54 -12.65
C LYS A 106 -15.64 -11.57 -14.09
N ALA A 107 -16.81 -10.99 -14.32
CA ALA A 107 -17.35 -10.85 -15.66
C ALA A 107 -16.50 -9.90 -16.50
N LEU A 108 -16.10 -8.75 -15.92
CA LEU A 108 -15.24 -7.78 -16.59
C LEU A 108 -13.86 -8.38 -16.95
N LYS A 109 -13.23 -9.14 -16.04
CA LYS A 109 -11.97 -9.86 -16.33
C LYS A 109 -12.13 -10.74 -17.56
N ARG A 110 -13.11 -11.65 -17.56
CA ARG A 110 -13.36 -12.56 -18.69
C ARG A 110 -13.59 -11.81 -20.00
N LEU A 111 -14.33 -10.71 -19.94
CA LEU A 111 -14.63 -9.90 -21.13
C LEU A 111 -13.38 -9.25 -21.70
N ILE A 112 -12.53 -8.66 -20.86
CA ILE A 112 -11.29 -8.02 -21.29
C ILE A 112 -10.33 -9.07 -21.85
N GLU A 113 -10.12 -10.18 -21.15
CA GLU A 113 -9.25 -11.29 -21.58
C GLU A 113 -9.68 -11.85 -22.95
N SER A 114 -10.98 -12.00 -23.17
CA SER A 114 -11.50 -12.47 -24.47
C SER A 114 -11.22 -11.52 -25.65
N LYS A 115 -10.87 -10.25 -25.35
CA LYS A 115 -10.59 -9.24 -26.39
C LYS A 115 -9.10 -8.93 -26.55
N THR A 116 -8.29 -9.20 -25.52
CA THR A 116 -6.90 -8.72 -25.46
C THR A 116 -5.86 -9.84 -25.51
N ASP A 117 -6.25 -11.07 -25.26
CA ASP A 117 -5.37 -12.25 -25.15
C ASP A 117 -4.24 -12.11 -24.09
N ILE A 118 -4.39 -11.20 -23.12
CA ILE A 118 -3.47 -11.03 -21.99
C ILE A 118 -4.20 -11.24 -20.68
N PRO A 119 -3.50 -11.69 -19.60
CA PRO A 119 -4.09 -11.82 -18.27
C PRO A 119 -4.62 -10.47 -17.73
N VAL A 120 -5.70 -10.54 -16.97
CA VAL A 120 -6.29 -9.39 -16.30
C VAL A 120 -6.35 -9.61 -14.80
N VAL A 121 -5.78 -8.70 -14.04
CA VAL A 121 -5.73 -8.71 -12.58
C VAL A 121 -6.73 -7.71 -12.02
N PRO A 122 -7.90 -8.15 -11.54
CA PRO A 122 -8.84 -7.26 -10.87
C PRO A 122 -8.40 -7.03 -9.42
N VAL A 123 -8.19 -5.77 -9.04
CA VAL A 123 -7.93 -5.36 -7.64
C VAL A 123 -9.18 -4.71 -7.10
N ILE A 124 -9.83 -5.38 -6.14
CA ILE A 124 -11.11 -4.94 -5.58
C ILE A 124 -10.85 -3.93 -4.46
N SER A 125 -10.74 -2.68 -4.83
CA SER A 125 -10.67 -1.53 -3.94
C SER A 125 -11.94 -0.67 -4.05
N ASN A 126 -12.17 0.23 -3.11
CA ASN A 126 -13.41 1.02 -3.07
C ASN A 126 -13.19 2.50 -2.69
N GLY A 127 -11.95 2.93 -2.51
CA GLY A 127 -11.61 4.31 -2.16
C GLY A 127 -11.95 4.73 -0.73
N MET A 128 -12.43 3.80 0.10
CA MET A 128 -12.86 4.07 1.48
C MET A 128 -11.93 3.44 2.53
N LYS A 129 -11.04 2.56 2.09
CA LYS A 129 -10.03 1.92 2.94
C LYS A 129 -8.71 2.66 2.85
N LEU A 130 -7.78 2.34 3.74
CA LEU A 130 -6.45 2.92 3.77
C LEU A 130 -5.52 2.27 2.74
N TYR A 131 -4.41 2.92 2.48
CA TYR A 131 -3.40 2.55 1.50
C TYR A 131 -2.94 1.09 1.61
N ASN A 132 -2.60 0.63 2.82
CA ASN A 132 -2.16 -0.74 3.08
C ASN A 132 -3.18 -1.82 2.66
N GLU A 133 -4.48 -1.53 2.75
CA GLU A 133 -5.50 -2.48 2.30
C GLU A 133 -5.50 -2.64 0.77
N GLY A 134 -5.19 -1.56 0.04
CA GLY A 134 -5.03 -1.63 -1.41
C GLY A 134 -3.79 -2.39 -1.83
N GLU A 135 -2.67 -2.19 -1.14
CA GLU A 135 -1.45 -2.97 -1.34
C GLU A 135 -1.71 -4.47 -1.14
N LYS A 136 -2.36 -4.83 -0.03
CA LYS A 136 -2.73 -6.21 0.29
C LYS A 136 -3.58 -6.85 -0.82
N GLU A 137 -4.64 -6.16 -1.27
CA GLU A 137 -5.50 -6.70 -2.34
C GLU A 137 -4.74 -6.84 -3.66
N ALA A 138 -3.80 -5.93 -3.96
CA ALA A 138 -2.96 -6.03 -5.15
C ALA A 138 -1.99 -7.21 -5.07
N TYR A 139 -1.28 -7.39 -3.95
CA TYR A 139 -0.41 -8.57 -3.76
C TYR A 139 -1.19 -9.86 -3.87
N LYS A 140 -2.35 -9.96 -3.22
CA LYS A 140 -3.21 -11.13 -3.30
C LYS A 140 -3.63 -11.44 -4.74
N ALA A 141 -4.12 -10.46 -5.47
CA ALA A 141 -4.54 -10.63 -6.85
C ALA A 141 -3.39 -11.03 -7.78
N LEU A 142 -2.18 -10.49 -7.56
CA LEU A 142 -0.97 -10.85 -8.29
C LEU A 142 -0.51 -12.28 -7.99
N ILE A 143 -0.56 -12.69 -6.72
CA ILE A 143 -0.22 -14.04 -6.29
C ILE A 143 -1.18 -15.06 -6.90
N ASP A 144 -2.48 -14.78 -6.85
CA ASP A 144 -3.50 -15.67 -7.42
C ASP A 144 -3.34 -15.84 -8.94
N GLU A 145 -2.90 -14.81 -9.66
CA GLU A 145 -2.79 -14.85 -11.12
C GLU A 145 -1.44 -15.40 -11.60
N PHE A 146 -0.35 -15.07 -10.90
CA PHE A 146 0.99 -15.28 -11.45
C PHE A 146 1.92 -16.17 -10.61
N ALA A 147 1.66 -16.38 -9.31
CA ALA A 147 2.58 -17.16 -8.51
C ALA A 147 2.56 -18.64 -8.93
N SER A 148 3.68 -19.12 -9.46
CA SER A 148 3.83 -20.50 -9.91
C SER A 148 4.03 -21.44 -8.73
N ASP A 149 3.35 -22.60 -8.75
CA ASP A 149 3.62 -23.70 -7.81
C ASP A 149 4.98 -24.38 -8.12
N GLU A 150 5.45 -24.27 -9.37
CA GLU A 150 6.77 -24.73 -9.81
C GLU A 150 7.58 -23.51 -10.27
N PRO A 151 8.22 -22.76 -9.36
CA PRO A 151 8.98 -21.57 -9.70
C PRO A 151 10.17 -21.92 -10.59
N ALA A 152 10.35 -21.14 -11.66
CA ALA A 152 11.45 -21.36 -12.62
C ALA A 152 12.82 -21.03 -12.02
N ASN A 153 12.86 -20.13 -11.02
CA ASN A 153 14.08 -19.67 -10.37
C ASN A 153 13.91 -19.68 -8.84
N GLU A 154 14.97 -20.07 -8.15
CA GLU A 154 15.11 -19.86 -6.72
C GLU A 154 15.69 -18.47 -6.48
N THR A 155 15.08 -17.71 -5.57
CA THR A 155 15.59 -16.42 -5.13
C THR A 155 16.00 -16.53 -3.67
N GLU A 156 17.20 -16.05 -3.32
CA GLU A 156 17.70 -16.13 -1.93
C GLU A 156 16.79 -15.35 -0.98
N GLN A 157 16.32 -14.16 -1.39
CA GLN A 157 15.51 -13.30 -0.56
C GLN A 157 14.57 -12.44 -1.41
N LEU A 158 13.30 -12.35 -1.00
CA LEU A 158 12.33 -11.38 -1.50
C LEU A 158 11.78 -10.52 -0.36
N ILE A 159 11.64 -9.22 -0.62
CA ILE A 159 11.11 -8.24 0.32
C ILE A 159 9.77 -7.74 -0.22
N ILE A 160 8.71 -7.85 0.59
CA ILE A 160 7.33 -7.52 0.21
C ILE A 160 6.84 -6.35 1.07
N GLY A 161 6.17 -5.38 0.45
CA GLY A 161 5.56 -4.25 1.17
C GLY A 161 6.43 -2.99 1.22
N MET A 162 7.38 -2.82 0.30
CA MET A 162 8.21 -1.61 0.23
C MET A 162 7.74 -0.67 -0.88
N THR A 163 6.59 -0.04 -0.71
CA THR A 163 6.07 0.94 -1.67
C THR A 163 6.54 2.37 -1.37
N PRO A 164 6.45 3.30 -2.32
CA PRO A 164 6.93 4.67 -2.14
C PRO A 164 6.28 5.43 -0.98
N LEU A 165 4.97 5.30 -0.76
CA LEU A 165 4.32 6.02 0.35
C LEU A 165 4.62 5.44 1.73
N THR A 166 5.15 4.23 1.82
CA THR A 166 5.59 3.60 3.06
C THR A 166 7.09 3.79 3.31
N TYR A 167 7.89 3.85 2.24
CA TYR A 167 9.36 3.87 2.34
C TYR A 167 10.04 5.03 1.60
N GLY A 168 9.30 5.90 0.91
CA GLY A 168 9.87 7.01 0.16
C GLY A 168 10.91 6.55 -0.84
N ARG A 169 12.09 7.17 -0.82
CA ARG A 169 13.21 6.83 -1.72
C ARG A 169 13.89 5.49 -1.39
N ASP A 170 13.62 4.94 -0.22
CA ASP A 170 14.14 3.63 0.20
C ASP A 170 13.23 2.47 -0.25
N HIS A 171 12.15 2.75 -1.00
CA HIS A 171 11.28 1.74 -1.56
C HIS A 171 12.05 0.77 -2.48
N ARG A 172 11.55 -0.43 -2.60
CA ARG A 172 12.08 -1.46 -3.50
C ARG A 172 10.96 -2.05 -4.31
N ASP A 173 11.04 -1.83 -5.61
CA ASP A 173 10.07 -2.35 -6.53
C ASP A 173 10.21 -3.87 -6.68
N LEU A 174 9.07 -4.56 -6.61
CA LEU A 174 8.97 -5.94 -7.05
C LEU A 174 8.65 -5.97 -8.55
N THR A 175 9.23 -6.93 -9.24
CA THR A 175 8.93 -7.21 -10.64
C THR A 175 7.87 -8.29 -10.77
N LEU A 176 7.28 -8.41 -11.95
CA LEU A 176 6.35 -9.51 -12.23
C LEU A 176 7.04 -10.88 -12.11
N ASP A 177 8.33 -10.96 -12.44
CA ASP A 177 9.09 -12.20 -12.31
C ASP A 177 9.36 -12.55 -10.86
N ASP A 178 9.52 -11.58 -9.96
CA ASP A 178 9.57 -11.83 -8.53
C ASP A 178 8.25 -12.45 -8.03
N ILE A 179 7.11 -11.96 -8.49
CA ILE A 179 5.80 -12.54 -8.15
C ILE A 179 5.66 -13.95 -8.70
N ARG A 180 6.08 -14.21 -9.95
CA ARG A 180 6.04 -15.57 -10.54
C ARG A 180 6.85 -16.58 -9.75
N ASN A 181 7.99 -16.15 -9.22
CA ASN A 181 8.92 -17.00 -8.49
C ASN A 181 8.79 -16.90 -6.95
N ILE A 182 7.79 -16.18 -6.44
CA ILE A 182 7.65 -15.88 -5.00
C ILE A 182 7.61 -17.16 -4.12
N ARG A 183 7.05 -18.25 -4.64
CA ARG A 183 7.01 -19.53 -3.94
C ARG A 183 8.39 -20.22 -3.88
N GLY A 184 9.33 -19.86 -4.77
CA GLY A 184 10.71 -20.31 -4.78
C GLY A 184 11.66 -19.51 -3.90
N ALA A 185 11.21 -18.42 -3.30
CA ALA A 185 12.04 -17.62 -2.40
C ALA A 185 12.41 -18.43 -1.15
N LYS A 186 13.71 -18.50 -0.83
CA LYS A 186 14.23 -19.17 0.37
C LYS A 186 13.89 -18.39 1.64
N LYS A 187 13.89 -17.05 1.53
CA LYS A 187 13.55 -16.15 2.63
C LYS A 187 12.57 -15.09 2.12
N LEU A 188 11.42 -14.98 2.78
CA LEU A 188 10.49 -13.88 2.58
C LEU A 188 10.66 -12.87 3.73
N ILE A 189 10.66 -11.58 3.40
CA ILE A 189 10.68 -10.49 4.36
C ILE A 189 9.43 -9.64 4.14
N ALA A 190 8.59 -9.57 5.18
CA ALA A 190 7.47 -8.67 5.24
C ALA A 190 7.96 -7.32 5.80
N ALA A 191 7.99 -6.30 4.95
CA ALA A 191 8.52 -4.99 5.30
C ALA A 191 7.44 -3.99 5.75
N SER A 192 6.16 -4.35 5.60
CA SER A 192 5.01 -3.54 6.02
C SER A 192 3.85 -4.44 6.44
N SER A 193 2.81 -3.85 6.98
CA SER A 193 1.56 -4.54 7.33
C SER A 193 0.94 -5.28 6.13
N SER A 194 0.97 -4.68 4.93
CA SER A 194 0.54 -5.32 3.69
C SER A 194 1.47 -6.47 3.27
N GLY A 195 2.76 -6.34 3.56
CA GLY A 195 3.75 -7.42 3.36
C GLY A 195 3.48 -8.62 4.25
N ILE A 196 3.09 -8.41 5.52
CA ILE A 196 2.65 -9.47 6.44
C ILE A 196 1.43 -10.18 5.85
N ASP A 197 0.38 -9.42 5.48
CA ASP A 197 -0.82 -9.98 4.87
C ASP A 197 -0.51 -10.83 3.62
N ALA A 198 0.40 -10.38 2.76
CA ALA A 198 0.79 -11.09 1.55
C ALA A 198 1.55 -12.40 1.85
N CYS A 199 2.47 -12.38 2.82
CA CYS A 199 3.20 -13.57 3.25
C CYS A 199 2.30 -14.60 3.94
N GLU A 200 1.36 -14.15 4.79
CA GLU A 200 0.34 -14.99 5.39
C GLU A 200 -0.54 -15.64 4.32
N TYR A 201 -0.94 -14.87 3.31
CA TYR A 201 -1.74 -15.37 2.18
C TYR A 201 -1.00 -16.45 1.37
N LEU A 202 0.31 -16.28 1.19
CA LEU A 202 1.17 -17.29 0.54
C LEU A 202 1.28 -18.59 1.37
N GLY A 203 1.06 -18.53 2.68
CA GLY A 203 1.22 -19.66 3.60
C GLY A 203 2.67 -20.13 3.75
N LYS A 204 3.65 -19.24 3.57
CA LYS A 204 5.09 -19.52 3.72
C LYS A 204 5.63 -18.86 4.98
N GLU A 205 6.70 -19.45 5.54
CA GLU A 205 7.45 -18.79 6.62
C GLU A 205 8.08 -17.49 6.13
N PHE A 206 8.08 -16.47 6.98
CA PHE A 206 8.62 -15.16 6.67
C PHE A 206 9.18 -14.47 7.91
N VAL A 207 9.99 -13.46 7.68
CA VAL A 207 10.55 -12.58 8.71
C VAL A 207 9.85 -11.22 8.63
N ILE A 208 9.44 -10.68 9.76
CA ILE A 208 8.87 -9.33 9.86
C ILE A 208 10.00 -8.37 10.19
N GLU A 209 10.41 -7.58 9.21
CA GLU A 209 11.59 -6.75 9.34
C GLU A 209 11.56 -5.58 8.34
N SER A 210 11.80 -4.36 8.81
CA SER A 210 12.05 -3.23 7.92
C SER A 210 13.52 -3.19 7.52
N PRO A 211 13.85 -3.34 6.24
CA PRO A 211 15.24 -3.25 5.77
C PRO A 211 15.90 -1.90 6.04
N VAL A 212 15.11 -0.85 6.21
CA VAL A 212 15.60 0.51 6.49
C VAL A 212 16.04 0.67 7.94
N TYR A 213 15.34 0.03 8.87
CA TYR A 213 15.58 0.22 10.31
C TYR A 213 16.33 -0.95 10.96
N LYS A 214 16.55 -2.05 10.25
CA LYS A 214 17.24 -3.24 10.77
C LYS A 214 18.65 -2.96 11.29
N ASP A 215 19.45 -2.27 10.46
CA ASP A 215 20.87 -2.02 10.74
C ASP A 215 21.12 -0.54 11.11
N ARG A 216 20.07 0.26 11.21
CA ARG A 216 20.16 1.69 11.46
C ARG A 216 19.04 2.19 12.33
N ILE A 217 19.27 2.27 13.63
CA ILE A 217 18.39 2.99 14.55
C ILE A 217 18.47 4.50 14.19
N PRO A 218 17.33 5.18 13.96
CA PRO A 218 17.32 6.62 13.70
C PRO A 218 18.01 7.40 14.83
N GLU A 219 18.86 8.36 14.45
CA GLU A 219 19.57 9.19 15.42
C GLU A 219 18.58 9.98 16.30
N GLY A 220 18.88 10.06 17.58
CA GLY A 220 18.08 10.81 18.54
C GLY A 220 17.05 9.98 19.30
N ILE A 221 16.81 8.72 18.96
CA ILE A 221 15.97 7.84 19.78
C ILE A 221 16.63 7.62 21.14
N ARG A 222 15.91 7.90 22.23
CA ARG A 222 16.37 7.73 23.61
C ARG A 222 15.20 7.51 24.56
N GLY A 223 15.45 6.73 25.61
CA GLY A 223 14.44 6.43 26.64
C GLY A 223 13.23 5.69 26.07
N LYS A 224 12.12 5.74 26.83
CA LYS A 224 10.85 5.14 26.37
C LYS A 224 10.33 5.88 25.14
N THR A 225 10.10 5.15 24.07
CA THR A 225 9.78 5.73 22.76
C THR A 225 8.37 5.34 22.32
N LEU A 226 7.61 6.27 21.75
CA LEU A 226 6.41 5.96 20.95
C LEU A 226 6.79 5.97 19.48
N VAL A 227 6.65 4.83 18.80
CA VAL A 227 6.83 4.74 17.35
C VAL A 227 5.46 4.78 16.68
N CYS A 228 5.19 5.84 15.91
CA CYS A 228 3.97 5.95 15.13
C CYS A 228 4.26 5.90 13.64
N HIS A 229 4.14 4.70 13.07
CA HIS A 229 4.42 4.39 11.67
C HIS A 229 3.67 3.13 11.25
N ASP A 230 4.07 2.45 10.17
CA ASP A 230 3.70 1.06 9.95
C ASP A 230 4.27 0.19 11.09
N GLU A 231 3.52 -0.82 11.52
CA GLU A 231 3.88 -1.67 12.66
C GLU A 231 5.24 -2.35 12.52
N VAL A 232 5.65 -2.67 11.28
CA VAL A 232 6.92 -3.35 11.00
C VAL A 232 8.12 -2.46 11.32
N ALA A 233 8.00 -1.14 11.13
CA ALA A 233 9.04 -0.20 11.54
C ALA A 233 9.26 -0.24 13.06
N GLY A 234 8.17 -0.15 13.84
CA GLY A 234 8.23 -0.22 15.29
C GLY A 234 8.76 -1.56 15.81
N LYS A 235 8.26 -2.67 15.22
CA LYS A 235 8.78 -4.01 15.56
C LYS A 235 10.28 -4.14 15.31
N THR A 236 10.74 -3.66 14.17
CA THR A 236 12.17 -3.73 13.81
C THR A 236 13.05 -2.92 14.77
N LEU A 237 12.60 -1.73 15.13
CA LEU A 237 13.30 -0.90 16.13
C LEU A 237 13.33 -1.58 17.52
N ARG A 238 12.23 -2.23 17.92
CA ARG A 238 12.14 -3.00 19.16
C ARG A 238 13.12 -4.18 19.16
N ASP A 239 13.18 -4.93 18.06
CA ASP A 239 14.11 -6.05 17.90
C ASP A 239 15.58 -5.58 17.91
N ALA A 240 15.83 -4.33 17.48
CA ALA A 240 17.15 -3.68 17.57
C ALA A 240 17.47 -3.13 18.99
N GLY A 241 16.59 -3.34 19.98
CA GLY A 241 16.80 -2.98 21.38
C GLY A 241 16.24 -1.62 21.78
N VAL A 242 15.38 -0.99 20.98
CA VAL A 242 14.67 0.22 21.36
C VAL A 242 13.50 -0.14 22.27
N ASP A 243 13.43 0.46 23.46
CA ASP A 243 12.27 0.38 24.33
C ASP A 243 11.13 1.22 23.76
N CYS A 244 10.18 0.57 23.06
CA CYS A 244 9.13 1.32 22.39
C CYS A 244 7.76 0.64 22.40
N ASP A 245 6.72 1.48 22.49
CA ASP A 245 5.35 1.16 22.16
C ASP A 245 5.06 1.56 20.71
N ILE A 246 4.20 0.79 20.03
CA ILE A 246 3.82 1.03 18.64
C ILE A 246 2.42 1.63 18.58
N ALA A 247 2.30 2.76 17.89
CA ALA A 247 1.02 3.29 17.43
C ALA A 247 0.94 3.18 15.91
N THR A 248 -0.16 2.71 15.38
CA THR A 248 -0.35 2.67 13.91
C THR A 248 -1.78 3.02 13.54
N PHE A 249 -1.95 3.82 12.48
CA PHE A 249 -3.25 4.06 11.87
C PHE A 249 -3.66 2.94 10.91
N PHE A 250 -2.70 2.09 10.53
CA PHE A 250 -2.89 0.98 9.61
C PHE A 250 -3.33 -0.30 10.33
N LYS A 251 -2.82 -1.42 9.97
CA LYS A 251 -3.07 -2.69 10.64
C LYS A 251 -2.05 -2.92 11.76
N LEU A 252 -2.48 -3.58 12.82
CA LEU A 252 -1.62 -4.08 13.89
C LEU A 252 -1.92 -5.57 14.05
N HIS A 253 -1.00 -6.41 13.57
CA HIS A 253 -1.14 -7.86 13.62
C HIS A 253 -0.82 -8.41 15.01
N ASP A 254 -1.51 -9.47 15.40
CA ASP A 254 -1.28 -10.12 16.70
C ASP A 254 0.15 -10.66 16.86
N CYS A 255 0.80 -11.03 15.75
CA CYS A 255 2.20 -11.49 15.75
C CYS A 255 3.22 -10.37 16.00
N VAL A 256 2.81 -9.09 15.91
CA VAL A 256 3.64 -7.90 16.18
C VAL A 256 3.30 -7.28 17.52
N LYS A 257 2.02 -7.29 17.85
CA LYS A 257 1.44 -6.56 18.98
C LYS A 257 1.97 -7.02 20.32
N GLN A 258 2.35 -6.06 21.17
CA GLN A 258 2.68 -6.24 22.59
C GLN A 258 1.85 -5.32 23.47
N ASP A 259 1.99 -5.48 24.81
CA ASP A 259 1.36 -4.57 25.75
C ASP A 259 1.88 -3.13 25.52
N GLY A 260 0.97 -2.16 25.51
CA GLY A 260 1.28 -0.76 25.17
C GLY A 260 1.04 -0.41 23.70
N ASP A 261 1.05 -1.39 22.79
CA ASP A 261 0.80 -1.15 21.38
C ASP A 261 -0.68 -0.88 21.08
N LYS A 262 -0.94 0.06 20.21
CA LYS A 262 -2.31 0.47 19.87
C LYS A 262 -2.49 0.73 18.37
N LYS A 263 -3.50 0.09 17.78
CA LYS A 263 -4.08 0.59 16.54
C LYS A 263 -4.93 1.81 16.87
N ILE A 264 -4.62 2.94 16.25
CA ILE A 264 -5.33 4.21 16.41
C ILE A 264 -6.15 4.51 15.15
N THR A 265 -7.25 5.21 15.30
CA THR A 265 -8.15 5.57 14.20
C THR A 265 -8.34 7.08 14.09
N GLU A 266 -8.19 7.78 15.19
CA GLU A 266 -8.43 9.22 15.31
C GLU A 266 -7.19 9.94 15.87
N GLU A 267 -7.05 11.21 15.53
CA GLU A 267 -5.96 12.07 16.01
C GLU A 267 -5.94 12.18 17.54
N ASP A 268 -7.13 12.22 18.16
CA ASP A 268 -7.26 12.34 19.62
C ASP A 268 -6.64 11.12 20.33
N GLU A 269 -6.67 9.92 19.75
CA GLU A 269 -6.04 8.73 20.32
C GLU A 269 -4.50 8.84 20.31
N PHE A 270 -3.92 9.41 19.26
CA PHE A 270 -2.49 9.70 19.20
C PHE A 270 -2.09 10.74 20.24
N ILE A 271 -2.88 11.82 20.35
CA ILE A 271 -2.66 12.90 21.33
C ILE A 271 -2.67 12.33 22.76
N GLU A 272 -3.64 11.46 23.08
CA GLU A 272 -3.73 10.82 24.39
C GLU A 272 -2.51 9.94 24.69
N MET A 273 -2.07 9.13 23.72
CA MET A 273 -0.88 8.30 23.89
C MET A 273 0.35 9.16 24.21
N VAL A 274 0.60 10.21 23.43
CA VAL A 274 1.75 11.09 23.63
C VAL A 274 1.68 11.79 24.99
N ARG A 275 0.52 12.32 25.36
CA ARG A 275 0.37 13.12 26.61
C ARG A 275 0.45 12.28 27.88
N TYR A 276 -0.08 11.07 27.84
CA TYR A 276 -0.23 10.25 29.06
C TYR A 276 0.68 9.02 29.08
N GLY A 277 1.36 8.70 27.99
CA GLY A 277 2.21 7.51 27.90
C GLY A 277 3.59 7.65 28.53
N GLY A 278 4.01 8.88 28.88
CA GLY A 278 5.30 9.14 29.53
C GLY A 278 6.49 8.83 28.62
N TYR A 279 6.39 9.14 27.35
CA TYR A 279 7.45 8.90 26.36
C TYR A 279 8.50 10.00 26.41
N ASP A 280 9.78 9.60 26.43
CA ASP A 280 10.93 10.50 26.27
C ASP A 280 11.15 10.90 24.82
N THR A 281 10.79 9.99 23.88
CA THR A 281 10.89 10.20 22.44
C THR A 281 9.58 9.83 21.75
N VAL A 282 9.18 10.63 20.76
CA VAL A 282 8.18 10.26 19.75
C VAL A 282 8.89 10.15 18.40
N ALA A 283 8.89 8.95 17.84
CA ALA A 283 9.42 8.64 16.53
C ALA A 283 8.25 8.50 15.54
N ALA A 284 7.99 9.54 14.76
CA ALA A 284 6.84 9.62 13.88
C ALA A 284 7.08 10.66 12.79
N ASP A 285 6.27 10.63 11.73
CA ASP A 285 6.31 11.66 10.70
C ASP A 285 6.05 13.05 11.31
N ILE A 286 6.80 14.05 10.85
CA ILE A 286 6.73 15.43 11.37
C ILE A 286 5.32 16.03 11.31
N CYS A 287 4.45 15.58 10.39
CA CYS A 287 3.06 16.06 10.33
C CYS A 287 2.27 15.76 11.61
N LEU A 288 2.61 14.68 12.31
CA LEU A 288 1.97 14.30 13.56
C LEU A 288 2.38 15.22 14.73
N LYS A 289 3.51 15.93 14.61
CA LYS A 289 3.97 16.86 15.65
C LYS A 289 3.01 18.02 15.84
N GLU A 290 2.31 18.43 14.81
CA GLU A 290 1.31 19.49 14.89
C GLU A 290 0.11 19.14 15.77
N LEU A 291 -0.14 17.85 16.00
CA LEU A 291 -1.19 17.37 16.91
C LEU A 291 -0.83 17.58 18.39
N VAL A 292 0.46 17.66 18.70
CA VAL A 292 0.98 17.73 20.07
C VAL A 292 2.02 18.84 20.22
N PRO A 293 1.63 20.10 19.96
CA PRO A 293 2.57 21.23 19.99
C PRO A 293 3.21 21.45 21.37
N ASP A 294 2.57 20.97 22.43
CA ASP A 294 2.99 21.08 23.85
C ASP A 294 3.94 19.94 24.24
N TYR A 295 4.26 19.00 23.35
CA TYR A 295 5.17 17.91 23.69
C TYR A 295 6.62 18.41 23.77
N GLU A 296 7.20 18.34 24.96
CA GLU A 296 8.56 18.82 25.27
C GLU A 296 9.64 17.73 25.12
N GLY A 297 9.24 16.47 24.89
CA GLY A 297 10.15 15.36 24.66
C GLY A 297 10.86 15.44 23.31
N ASN A 298 11.70 14.46 23.05
CA ASN A 298 12.44 14.39 21.80
C ASN A 298 11.54 13.94 20.64
N TRP A 299 11.70 14.55 19.45
CA TRP A 299 10.99 14.15 18.24
C TRP A 299 11.96 13.64 17.20
N VAL A 300 11.75 12.42 16.72
CA VAL A 300 12.51 11.81 15.64
C VAL A 300 11.60 11.65 14.42
N ASP A 301 11.96 12.28 13.30
CA ASP A 301 11.17 12.24 12.08
C ASP A 301 11.33 10.88 11.36
N LEU A 302 10.29 10.07 11.40
CA LEU A 302 10.13 8.88 10.57
C LEU A 302 9.28 9.25 9.36
N LYS A 303 9.93 9.45 8.23
CA LYS A 303 9.28 9.89 6.98
C LYS A 303 8.39 8.79 6.40
N CYS A 304 7.54 9.21 5.44
CA CYS A 304 6.74 8.30 4.61
C CYS A 304 5.61 7.62 5.37
N PHE A 305 4.58 8.40 5.63
CA PHE A 305 3.43 7.99 6.44
C PHE A 305 2.15 7.77 5.63
N ALA A 306 2.23 7.39 4.37
CA ALA A 306 1.10 7.13 3.47
C ALA A 306 0.00 8.21 3.48
N VAL A 307 0.40 9.46 3.70
CA VAL A 307 -0.49 10.63 3.62
C VAL A 307 -0.48 11.16 2.20
N SER A 308 -1.67 11.40 1.64
CA SER A 308 -1.83 11.87 0.27
C SER A 308 -1.11 13.21 0.03
N GLY A 309 -0.38 13.32 -1.08
CA GLY A 309 0.34 14.52 -1.48
C GLY A 309 1.61 14.83 -0.70
N ARG A 310 2.07 13.92 0.13
CA ARG A 310 3.28 14.09 0.92
C ARG A 310 4.40 13.18 0.44
N ILE A 311 5.23 13.72 -0.42
CA ILE A 311 6.36 13.03 -1.04
C ILE A 311 7.65 13.81 -0.78
#